data_5b7c6796086cb317a59bf5b864f79bd2
#
_entry.id   5b7c6796086cb317a59bf5b864f79bd2
#
_cell.length_a   1.000
_cell.length_b   1.000
_cell.length_c   1.000
_cell.angle_alpha   90.00
_cell.angle_beta   90.00
_cell.angle_gamma   90.00
#
_symmetry.space_group_name_H-M   'P 1'
#
loop_
_entity.id
_entity.type
_entity.pdbx_description
1 polymer ?
#
loop_
_entity_poly.entity_id
_entity_poly.type
_entity_poly.pdbx_seq_one_letter_code
_entity_poly.pdbx_strand_id
1 'polypeptide(L)'
;MIVDTTLQRGGIHVQEIQLDQPRSGSYLILDSLHQLGVDLVFGYPGGAVLPLYDAIYQYEGIQHVLARHEQGAVHEAEGYAKSSGKVGVAIVTSGPGATNAITGIADAMGDSVPLLVFTGQVATRGIGKDAFQEADVIGMTMPITKYNYQIRDTADIPRVITEAYHIATTGRPGPVVIDVPKDIQERIVEAYHDPTVHLPSYQPTVEPNGLQVKKILQQLSRAKKPVILAGGGVNYAEAQEELIAFAEKYRLPVVSTLLGLGAMPIEHELALAMGGMHGTYSANMAMNDADYIINIGARFDDRLTGNPTTYAPNATIAHVDIDPAEIGKVMKTAIPVVGDAKATLQALLKCETVETDYADWTEQVLDNKRRAPFWYEEDANFIKPQAAIELIGQLTNGDAIIVTDVGQHQMWAAQFYPYKHQRQLITSGGMGTMGFGIPAAIGAKLANPDKEVVVFVGDGGFQMTNQELAILNGYGVPIKVVLINNHSLGMVRQWQESFYEERRSQSVFDAEPNFQLLAEAYGISHYSFDNSATLAEDMKVILENKPMLIEVHISKAEHVVPMVPAGKSNAEMLGVKFNA
;
A
#
# COMPACT_ATOMS: atom_id res chain seq x y z
N MET A 1 -16.73 -4.83 39.71
CA MET A 1 -16.42 -4.08 40.97
C MET A 1 -14.96 -3.65 40.84
N ILE A 2 -14.71 -2.36 40.65
CA ILE A 2 -13.35 -1.84 40.52
C ILE A 2 -12.75 -1.79 41.93
N VAL A 3 -11.79 -2.64 42.21
CA VAL A 3 -11.01 -2.59 43.48
C VAL A 3 -9.71 -1.88 43.13
N ASP A 4 -9.54 -0.69 43.67
CA ASP A 4 -8.35 0.15 43.54
C ASP A 4 -7.20 -0.44 44.37
N THR A 5 -6.33 -1.23 43.73
CA THR A 5 -5.09 -1.72 44.34
C THR A 5 -3.90 -1.07 43.62
N THR A 6 -3.39 0.03 44.24
CA THR A 6 -2.24 0.77 43.71
C THR A 6 -0.93 0.10 44.06
N LEU A 7 -0.23 -0.43 43.10
CA LEU A 7 1.17 -0.86 43.20
C LEU A 7 2.10 0.27 42.71
N GLN A 8 2.97 0.77 43.60
CA GLN A 8 4.02 1.73 43.24
C GLN A 8 5.19 1.03 42.55
N ARG A 9 5.33 1.15 41.22
CA ARG A 9 6.59 0.92 40.51
C ARG A 9 7.05 2.25 39.89
N GLY A 10 8.08 2.86 40.46
CA GLY A 10 8.76 4.01 39.86
C GLY A 10 7.94 5.28 39.65
N GLY A 11 6.95 5.59 40.53
CA GLY A 11 6.21 6.87 40.53
C GLY A 11 5.04 6.96 39.52
N ILE A 12 4.74 5.91 38.76
CA ILE A 12 3.57 5.82 37.88
C ILE A 12 2.52 4.96 38.58
N HIS A 13 1.32 5.53 38.83
CA HIS A 13 0.18 4.75 39.30
C HIS A 13 -0.39 3.95 38.11
N VAL A 14 -0.25 2.63 38.16
CA VAL A 14 -0.88 1.72 37.18
C VAL A 14 -2.13 1.13 37.86
N GLN A 15 -3.29 1.44 37.28
CA GLN A 15 -4.57 0.86 37.71
C GLN A 15 -4.65 -0.59 37.21
N GLU A 16 -5.06 -1.53 38.08
CA GLU A 16 -5.31 -2.91 37.71
C GLU A 16 -6.81 -3.16 37.51
N ILE A 17 -7.12 -3.94 36.47
CA ILE A 17 -8.48 -4.41 36.17
C ILE A 17 -8.53 -5.90 36.50
N GLN A 18 -9.44 -6.27 37.42
CA GLN A 18 -9.64 -7.65 37.81
C GLN A 18 -10.41 -8.41 36.74
N LEU A 19 -9.97 -9.62 36.43
CA LEU A 19 -10.66 -10.54 35.53
C LEU A 19 -11.76 -11.32 36.25
N ASP A 20 -12.86 -11.61 35.58
CA ASP A 20 -13.92 -12.48 36.10
C ASP A 20 -13.45 -13.91 36.30
N GLN A 21 -12.46 -14.34 35.52
CA GLN A 21 -11.76 -15.61 35.63
C GLN A 21 -10.30 -15.46 35.19
N PRO A 22 -9.37 -16.28 35.73
CA PRO A 22 -7.97 -16.24 35.30
C PRO A 22 -7.82 -16.48 33.80
N ARG A 23 -6.91 -15.73 33.15
CA ARG A 23 -6.62 -15.82 31.72
C ARG A 23 -5.13 -16.02 31.46
N SER A 24 -4.80 -16.81 30.44
CA SER A 24 -3.42 -16.86 29.93
C SER A 24 -3.10 -15.62 29.10
N GLY A 25 -1.81 -15.31 28.95
CA GLY A 25 -1.36 -14.23 28.08
C GLY A 25 -1.86 -14.37 26.64
N SER A 26 -1.94 -15.61 26.13
CA SER A 26 -2.51 -15.87 24.81
C SER A 26 -3.98 -15.43 24.69
N TYR A 27 -4.81 -15.72 25.67
CA TYR A 27 -6.20 -15.23 25.68
C TYR A 27 -6.28 -13.71 25.83
N LEU A 28 -5.41 -13.08 26.62
CA LEU A 28 -5.37 -11.62 26.73
C LEU A 28 -5.00 -10.96 25.39
N ILE A 29 -4.13 -11.58 24.58
CA ILE A 29 -3.83 -11.10 23.22
C ILE A 29 -5.09 -11.12 22.36
N LEU A 30 -5.81 -12.24 22.31
CA LEU A 30 -6.99 -12.41 21.48
C LEU A 30 -8.14 -11.51 21.95
N ASP A 31 -8.40 -11.45 23.26
CA ASP A 31 -9.40 -10.56 23.86
C ASP A 31 -9.13 -9.08 23.50
N SER A 32 -7.86 -8.65 23.58
CA SER A 32 -7.48 -7.27 23.26
C SER A 32 -7.66 -6.96 21.78
N LEU A 33 -7.26 -7.87 20.89
CA LEU A 33 -7.44 -7.72 19.44
C LEU A 33 -8.94 -7.67 19.09
N HIS A 34 -9.73 -8.57 19.65
CA HIS A 34 -11.18 -8.63 19.38
C HIS A 34 -11.91 -7.36 19.87
N GLN A 35 -11.54 -6.84 21.05
CA GLN A 35 -12.07 -5.57 21.58
C GLN A 35 -11.73 -4.37 20.69
N LEU A 36 -10.61 -4.41 19.97
CA LEU A 36 -10.21 -3.40 18.99
C LEU A 36 -10.84 -3.60 17.60
N GLY A 37 -11.74 -4.59 17.45
CA GLY A 37 -12.46 -4.88 16.21
C GLY A 37 -11.66 -5.70 15.20
N VAL A 38 -10.61 -6.39 15.63
CA VAL A 38 -9.88 -7.35 14.80
C VAL A 38 -10.64 -8.68 14.81
N ASP A 39 -11.08 -9.10 13.63
CA ASP A 39 -11.83 -10.33 13.40
C ASP A 39 -11.10 -11.34 12.51
N LEU A 40 -9.98 -10.89 11.89
CA LEU A 40 -9.17 -11.70 10.98
C LEU A 40 -7.68 -11.48 11.24
N VAL A 41 -6.92 -12.58 11.30
CA VAL A 41 -5.47 -12.56 11.43
C VAL A 41 -4.83 -13.52 10.45
N PHE A 42 -3.62 -13.19 9.99
CA PHE A 42 -2.82 -13.99 9.07
C PHE A 42 -1.60 -14.54 9.81
N GLY A 43 -1.10 -15.70 9.44
CA GLY A 43 0.09 -16.15 10.12
C GLY A 43 0.56 -17.55 9.77
N TYR A 44 1.69 -17.92 10.42
CA TYR A 44 2.28 -19.23 10.29
C TYR A 44 2.75 -19.74 11.67
N PRO A 45 2.28 -20.93 12.13
CA PRO A 45 2.60 -21.45 13.45
C PRO A 45 4.06 -21.90 13.55
N GLY A 46 4.57 -21.88 14.79
CA GLY A 46 5.86 -22.43 15.14
C GLY A 46 6.03 -22.53 16.66
N GLY A 47 7.11 -23.12 17.11
CA GLY A 47 7.30 -23.51 18.51
C GLY A 47 7.10 -22.40 19.55
N ALA A 48 7.48 -21.16 19.23
CA ALA A 48 7.40 -20.05 20.17
C ALA A 48 5.99 -19.41 20.25
N VAL A 49 5.08 -19.74 19.34
CA VAL A 49 3.69 -19.22 19.33
C VAL A 49 2.64 -20.32 19.51
N LEU A 50 3.06 -21.56 19.83
CA LEU A 50 2.10 -22.64 20.06
C LEU A 50 1.05 -22.32 21.13
N PRO A 51 1.38 -21.64 22.26
CA PRO A 51 0.35 -21.28 23.23
C PRO A 51 -0.71 -20.32 22.65
N LEU A 52 -0.30 -19.39 21.78
CA LEU A 52 -1.23 -18.49 21.10
C LEU A 52 -2.07 -19.22 20.06
N TYR A 53 -1.50 -20.15 19.30
CA TYR A 53 -2.26 -20.97 18.33
C TYR A 53 -3.22 -21.97 19.00
N ASP A 54 -2.88 -22.48 20.19
CA ASP A 54 -3.81 -23.29 21.01
C ASP A 54 -5.01 -22.44 21.48
N ALA A 55 -4.75 -21.19 21.87
CA ALA A 55 -5.82 -20.27 22.22
C ALA A 55 -6.69 -19.90 21.00
N ILE A 56 -6.10 -19.63 19.82
CA ILE A 56 -6.84 -19.35 18.57
C ILE A 56 -7.79 -20.50 18.22
N TYR A 57 -7.37 -21.76 18.41
CA TYR A 57 -8.21 -22.92 18.13
C TYR A 57 -9.50 -22.95 18.95
N GLN A 58 -9.49 -22.37 20.15
CA GLN A 58 -10.60 -22.37 21.10
C GLN A 58 -11.35 -21.02 21.10
N TYR A 59 -10.81 -19.97 20.48
CA TYR A 59 -11.33 -18.62 20.56
C TYR A 59 -12.37 -18.35 19.48
N GLU A 60 -13.57 -17.94 19.89
CA GLU A 60 -14.62 -17.49 18.98
C GLU A 60 -14.46 -15.99 18.67
N GLY A 61 -14.63 -15.61 17.40
CA GLY A 61 -14.65 -14.19 16.97
C GLY A 61 -13.40 -13.71 16.27
N ILE A 62 -12.30 -14.52 16.22
CA ILE A 62 -11.13 -14.23 15.39
C ILE A 62 -10.89 -15.40 14.44
N GLN A 63 -10.96 -15.14 13.14
CA GLN A 63 -10.58 -16.09 12.12
C GLN A 63 -9.08 -16.01 11.85
N HIS A 64 -8.43 -17.16 11.66
CA HIS A 64 -7.03 -17.25 11.26
C HIS A 64 -6.90 -17.80 9.83
N VAL A 65 -6.10 -17.13 8.99
CA VAL A 65 -5.70 -17.62 7.67
C VAL A 65 -4.26 -18.12 7.74
N LEU A 66 -4.09 -19.39 7.40
CA LEU A 66 -2.76 -20.03 7.38
C LEU A 66 -2.06 -19.71 6.07
N ALA A 67 -1.15 -18.74 6.07
CA ALA A 67 -0.23 -18.45 4.99
C ALA A 67 0.70 -19.64 4.70
N ARG A 68 1.45 -19.59 3.63
CA ARG A 68 2.44 -20.62 3.30
C ARG A 68 3.89 -20.17 3.52
N HIS A 69 4.03 -18.87 3.82
CA HIS A 69 5.30 -18.24 4.19
C HIS A 69 5.01 -17.00 5.03
N GLU A 70 5.87 -16.66 5.98
CA GLU A 70 5.66 -15.51 6.88
C GLU A 70 5.66 -14.17 6.16
N GLN A 71 6.47 -14.01 5.11
CA GLN A 71 6.40 -12.85 4.22
C GLN A 71 5.00 -12.73 3.59
N GLY A 72 4.44 -13.85 3.10
CA GLY A 72 3.08 -13.92 2.57
C GLY A 72 2.06 -13.47 3.62
N ALA A 73 2.16 -13.94 4.86
CA ALA A 73 1.26 -13.55 5.94
C ALA A 73 1.24 -12.04 6.20
N VAL A 74 2.41 -11.37 6.16
CA VAL A 74 2.48 -9.92 6.33
C VAL A 74 1.90 -9.19 5.13
N HIS A 75 2.18 -9.62 3.90
CA HIS A 75 1.60 -9.02 2.70
C HIS A 75 0.07 -9.26 2.58
N GLU A 76 -0.44 -10.40 3.08
CA GLU A 76 -1.89 -10.61 3.24
C GLU A 76 -2.51 -9.57 4.18
N ALA A 77 -1.87 -9.36 5.34
CA ALA A 77 -2.27 -8.31 6.29
C ALA A 77 -2.19 -6.90 5.68
N GLU A 78 -1.17 -6.62 4.84
CA GLU A 78 -1.06 -5.36 4.10
C GLU A 78 -2.20 -5.18 3.09
N GLY A 79 -2.48 -6.18 2.28
CA GLY A 79 -3.58 -6.14 1.31
C GLY A 79 -4.93 -5.92 1.99
N TYR A 80 -5.15 -6.58 3.13
CA TYR A 80 -6.32 -6.36 3.98
C TYR A 80 -6.41 -4.89 4.44
N ALA A 81 -5.32 -4.36 4.99
CA ALA A 81 -5.29 -3.00 5.53
C ALA A 81 -5.42 -1.93 4.45
N LYS A 82 -4.67 -2.05 3.34
CA LYS A 82 -4.72 -1.09 2.22
C LYS A 82 -6.11 -0.99 1.61
N SER A 83 -6.81 -2.13 1.45
CA SER A 83 -8.13 -2.17 0.79
C SER A 83 -9.29 -1.80 1.71
N SER A 84 -9.21 -2.09 3.01
CA SER A 84 -10.29 -1.85 3.96
C SER A 84 -10.15 -0.58 4.81
N GLY A 85 -8.91 -0.06 4.98
CA GLY A 85 -8.61 0.99 5.95
C GLY A 85 -8.51 0.51 7.40
N LYS A 86 -8.72 -0.78 7.67
CA LYS A 86 -8.57 -1.40 8.99
C LYS A 86 -7.10 -1.79 9.25
N VAL A 87 -6.79 -2.15 10.49
CA VAL A 87 -5.46 -2.68 10.84
C VAL A 87 -5.32 -4.12 10.34
N GLY A 88 -4.22 -4.41 9.65
CA GLY A 88 -3.85 -5.79 9.34
C GLY A 88 -3.07 -6.41 10.52
N VAL A 89 -3.30 -7.70 10.77
CA VAL A 89 -2.63 -8.41 11.87
C VAL A 89 -1.95 -9.67 11.35
N ALA A 90 -0.64 -9.80 11.62
CA ALA A 90 0.12 -11.00 11.30
C ALA A 90 0.73 -11.62 12.56
N ILE A 91 0.76 -12.96 12.62
CA ILE A 91 1.32 -13.73 13.75
C ILE A 91 2.34 -14.72 13.22
N VAL A 92 3.59 -14.59 13.64
CA VAL A 92 4.71 -15.44 13.19
C VAL A 92 5.52 -15.94 14.36
N THR A 93 6.23 -17.04 14.17
CA THR A 93 7.09 -17.61 15.22
C THR A 93 8.42 -16.85 15.37
N SER A 94 9.24 -17.25 16.33
CA SER A 94 10.59 -16.71 16.56
C SER A 94 11.59 -17.10 15.46
N GLY A 95 12.77 -16.51 15.52
CA GLY A 95 13.90 -16.83 14.63
C GLY A 95 13.53 -16.64 13.16
N PRO A 96 13.53 -17.73 12.35
CA PRO A 96 13.24 -17.63 10.92
C PRO A 96 11.85 -17.09 10.63
N GLY A 97 10.84 -17.31 11.47
CA GLY A 97 9.52 -16.74 11.29
C GLY A 97 9.53 -15.22 11.38
N ALA A 98 10.16 -14.67 12.41
CA ALA A 98 10.32 -13.23 12.56
C ALA A 98 11.18 -12.61 11.44
N THR A 99 12.31 -13.25 11.07
CA THR A 99 13.19 -12.73 10.02
C THR A 99 12.55 -12.78 8.64
N ASN A 100 11.73 -13.78 8.33
CA ASN A 100 10.96 -13.85 7.08
C ASN A 100 9.89 -12.74 6.96
N ALA A 101 9.40 -12.23 8.09
CA ALA A 101 8.42 -11.14 8.11
C ALA A 101 9.02 -9.74 7.81
N ILE A 102 10.35 -9.59 7.91
CA ILE A 102 11.05 -8.28 7.80
C ILE A 102 10.72 -7.54 6.51
N THR A 103 10.71 -8.23 5.37
CA THR A 103 10.39 -7.62 4.08
C THR A 103 9.01 -6.98 4.08
N GLY A 104 7.97 -7.70 4.53
CA GLY A 104 6.62 -7.15 4.59
C GLY A 104 6.50 -6.00 5.61
N ILE A 105 7.15 -6.09 6.76
CA ILE A 105 7.17 -5.00 7.75
C ILE A 105 7.81 -3.74 7.14
N ALA A 106 8.92 -3.88 6.42
CA ALA A 106 9.60 -2.76 5.77
C ALA A 106 8.74 -2.15 4.64
N ASP A 107 8.04 -2.97 3.87
CA ASP A 107 7.08 -2.54 2.83
C ASP A 107 5.95 -1.73 3.44
N ALA A 108 5.31 -2.24 4.49
CA ALA A 108 4.25 -1.55 5.22
C ALA A 108 4.71 -0.18 5.76
N MET A 109 5.94 -0.08 6.27
CA MET A 109 6.51 1.21 6.72
C MET A 109 6.71 2.16 5.55
N GLY A 110 7.20 1.67 4.42
CA GLY A 110 7.38 2.45 3.19
C GLY A 110 6.07 3.05 2.67
N ASP A 111 5.00 2.28 2.72
CA ASP A 111 3.69 2.63 2.18
C ASP A 111 2.69 3.16 3.22
N SER A 112 3.11 3.35 4.46
CA SER A 112 2.25 3.88 5.55
C SER A 112 1.04 2.99 5.84
N VAL A 113 1.24 1.67 5.93
CA VAL A 113 0.18 0.67 6.17
C VAL A 113 0.08 0.34 7.66
N PRO A 114 -1.10 0.49 8.27
CA PRO A 114 -1.27 0.17 9.69
C PRO A 114 -1.27 -1.35 9.90
N LEU A 115 -0.22 -1.87 10.52
CA LEU A 115 -0.10 -3.29 10.86
C LEU A 115 0.25 -3.50 12.33
N LEU A 116 -0.24 -4.61 12.90
CA LEU A 116 0.27 -5.22 14.11
C LEU A 116 0.90 -6.57 13.74
N VAL A 117 2.20 -6.70 13.97
CA VAL A 117 2.91 -7.95 13.70
C VAL A 117 3.35 -8.56 15.03
N PHE A 118 2.77 -9.70 15.38
CA PHE A 118 3.15 -10.47 16.56
C PHE A 118 4.24 -11.46 16.20
N THR A 119 5.40 -11.33 16.84
CA THR A 119 6.48 -12.30 16.72
C THR A 119 6.57 -13.12 18.01
N GLY A 120 6.61 -14.43 17.89
CA GLY A 120 6.99 -15.26 19.02
C GLY A 120 8.44 -15.04 19.39
N GLN A 121 8.77 -15.23 20.67
CA GLN A 121 10.12 -15.17 21.16
C GLN A 121 10.41 -16.37 22.07
N VAL A 122 11.66 -16.73 22.20
CA VAL A 122 12.09 -17.70 23.21
C VAL A 122 11.66 -17.24 24.60
N ALA A 123 11.51 -18.18 25.55
CA ALA A 123 11.13 -17.82 26.91
C ALA A 123 12.08 -16.76 27.49
N THR A 124 11.58 -15.85 28.33
CA THR A 124 12.33 -14.69 28.87
C THR A 124 13.69 -15.03 29.44
N ARG A 125 13.83 -16.20 30.08
CA ARG A 125 15.12 -16.72 30.63
C ARG A 125 16.15 -17.08 29.56
N GLY A 126 15.72 -17.29 28.32
CA GLY A 126 16.59 -17.67 27.18
C GLY A 126 17.09 -16.49 26.38
N ILE A 127 16.44 -15.31 26.48
CA ILE A 127 16.79 -14.11 25.72
C ILE A 127 18.22 -13.65 26.04
N GLY A 128 19.01 -13.40 24.99
CA GLY A 128 20.42 -13.01 25.09
C GLY A 128 21.37 -14.15 25.40
N LYS A 129 20.96 -15.40 25.16
CA LYS A 129 21.76 -16.62 25.43
C LYS A 129 21.94 -17.54 24.23
N ASP A 130 21.70 -17.04 23.03
CA ASP A 130 21.74 -17.79 21.77
C ASP A 130 20.88 -19.08 21.83
N ALA A 131 19.67 -18.94 22.40
CA ALA A 131 18.73 -20.05 22.47
C ALA A 131 18.25 -20.45 21.06
N PHE A 132 17.84 -21.72 20.90
CA PHE A 132 17.33 -22.20 19.61
C PHE A 132 16.22 -21.32 19.06
N GLN A 133 16.39 -20.83 17.83
CA GLN A 133 15.48 -19.87 17.15
C GLN A 133 15.33 -18.53 17.88
N GLU A 134 16.28 -18.10 18.67
CA GLU A 134 16.35 -16.73 19.16
C GLU A 134 16.77 -15.78 18.02
N ALA A 135 16.14 -14.62 17.97
CA ALA A 135 16.55 -13.52 17.11
C ALA A 135 16.30 -12.18 17.83
N ASP A 136 17.17 -11.18 17.62
CA ASP A 136 16.96 -9.83 18.12
C ASP A 136 15.93 -9.09 17.25
N VAL A 137 14.66 -9.41 17.45
CA VAL A 137 13.54 -8.84 16.70
C VAL A 137 13.46 -7.34 16.90
N ILE A 138 13.69 -6.86 18.12
CA ILE A 138 13.64 -5.42 18.45
C ILE A 138 14.70 -4.66 17.65
N GLY A 139 15.94 -5.14 17.65
CA GLY A 139 17.04 -4.52 16.90
C GLY A 139 16.80 -4.52 15.39
N MET A 140 16.29 -5.63 14.83
CA MET A 140 16.01 -5.75 13.39
C MET A 140 14.83 -4.88 12.94
N THR A 141 13.80 -4.70 13.76
CA THR A 141 12.57 -4.00 13.37
C THR A 141 12.58 -2.51 13.71
N MET A 142 13.48 -2.04 14.56
CA MET A 142 13.59 -0.64 14.98
C MET A 142 13.59 0.36 13.80
N PRO A 143 14.35 0.20 12.72
CA PRO A 143 14.40 1.16 11.61
C PRO A 143 13.22 1.05 10.64
N ILE A 144 12.42 0.01 10.71
CA ILE A 144 11.36 -0.32 9.75
C ILE A 144 9.95 -0.36 10.37
N THR A 145 9.80 0.19 11.59
CA THR A 145 8.52 0.25 12.30
C THR A 145 8.30 1.63 12.90
N LYS A 146 7.05 1.98 13.17
CA LYS A 146 6.73 3.15 13.98
C LYS A 146 7.13 2.95 15.43
N TYR A 147 6.92 1.74 15.92
CA TYR A 147 7.32 1.33 17.25
C TYR A 147 7.45 -0.20 17.33
N ASN A 148 8.19 -0.68 18.32
CA ASN A 148 8.25 -2.10 18.64
C ASN A 148 8.26 -2.31 20.16
N TYR A 149 7.61 -3.39 20.59
CA TYR A 149 7.52 -3.78 22.00
C TYR A 149 8.07 -5.19 22.17
N GLN A 150 8.80 -5.43 23.26
CA GLN A 150 9.00 -6.78 23.78
C GLN A 150 8.25 -6.89 25.11
N ILE A 151 7.21 -7.72 25.16
CA ILE A 151 6.38 -7.87 26.35
C ILE A 151 7.16 -8.65 27.42
N ARG A 152 7.22 -8.10 28.64
CA ARG A 152 7.95 -8.68 29.78
C ARG A 152 7.04 -9.07 30.94
N ASP A 153 5.83 -8.60 30.96
CA ASP A 153 4.81 -8.93 31.94
C ASP A 153 3.49 -9.26 31.25
N THR A 154 2.90 -10.39 31.61
CA THR A 154 1.61 -10.82 31.06
C THR A 154 0.48 -9.83 31.32
N ALA A 155 0.52 -9.16 32.47
CA ALA A 155 -0.47 -8.14 32.82
C ALA A 155 -0.38 -6.88 31.94
N ASP A 156 0.74 -6.63 31.25
CA ASP A 156 0.91 -5.51 30.32
C ASP A 156 0.29 -5.75 28.93
N ILE A 157 -0.09 -6.98 28.59
CA ILE A 157 -0.52 -7.35 27.23
C ILE A 157 -1.64 -6.42 26.71
N PRO A 158 -2.78 -6.22 27.43
CA PRO A 158 -3.85 -5.38 26.89
C PRO A 158 -3.42 -3.92 26.70
N ARG A 159 -2.62 -3.37 27.59
CA ARG A 159 -2.08 -2.01 27.47
C ARG A 159 -1.16 -1.89 26.25
N VAL A 160 -0.20 -2.80 26.09
CA VAL A 160 0.75 -2.79 24.97
C VAL A 160 0.03 -2.91 23.63
N ILE A 161 -0.97 -3.79 23.51
CA ILE A 161 -1.72 -3.98 22.26
C ILE A 161 -2.54 -2.72 21.94
N THR A 162 -3.19 -2.11 22.92
CA THR A 162 -3.98 -0.89 22.69
C THR A 162 -3.11 0.30 22.32
N GLU A 163 -1.95 0.47 22.98
CA GLU A 163 -0.95 1.47 22.58
C GLU A 163 -0.39 1.23 21.19
N ALA A 164 -0.06 -0.04 20.86
CA ALA A 164 0.43 -0.44 19.54
C ALA A 164 -0.60 -0.15 18.43
N TYR A 165 -1.87 -0.47 18.66
CA TYR A 165 -2.96 -0.17 17.76
C TYR A 165 -3.10 1.34 17.55
N HIS A 166 -3.09 2.12 18.62
CA HIS A 166 -3.14 3.59 18.55
C HIS A 166 -1.97 4.15 17.74
N ILE A 167 -0.74 3.69 17.99
CA ILE A 167 0.45 4.14 17.25
C ILE A 167 0.34 3.74 15.77
N ALA A 168 -0.09 2.52 15.47
CA ALA A 168 -0.21 2.02 14.09
C ALA A 168 -1.21 2.84 13.26
N THR A 169 -2.31 3.28 13.87
CA THR A 169 -3.45 3.89 13.17
C THR A 169 -3.48 5.41 13.17
N THR A 170 -2.74 6.08 14.04
CA THR A 170 -2.80 7.55 14.19
C THR A 170 -1.56 8.24 13.61
N GLY A 171 -1.66 9.53 13.30
CA GLY A 171 -0.64 10.23 12.54
C GLY A 171 -0.43 9.57 11.17
N ARG A 172 0.80 9.52 10.67
CA ARG A 172 1.11 8.68 9.51
C ARG A 172 0.98 7.22 9.92
N PRO A 173 0.07 6.41 9.31
CA PRO A 173 -0.06 5.00 9.65
C PRO A 173 1.22 4.21 9.39
N GLY A 174 1.37 3.07 10.06
CA GLY A 174 2.53 2.22 9.84
C GLY A 174 2.58 1.02 10.77
N PRO A 175 3.51 0.08 10.56
CA PRO A 175 3.62 -1.15 11.32
C PRO A 175 4.13 -0.93 12.74
N VAL A 176 3.59 -1.72 13.67
CA VAL A 176 4.11 -1.90 15.03
C VAL A 176 4.35 -3.39 15.25
N VAL A 177 5.53 -3.74 15.76
CA VAL A 177 5.90 -5.12 16.08
C VAL A 177 5.77 -5.36 17.58
N ILE A 178 5.17 -6.49 17.95
CA ILE A 178 4.99 -6.93 19.32
C ILE A 178 5.66 -8.29 19.48
N ASP A 179 6.82 -8.29 20.13
CA ASP A 179 7.61 -9.49 20.38
C ASP A 179 7.16 -10.13 21.71
N VAL A 180 6.66 -11.37 21.64
CA VAL A 180 5.98 -12.02 22.77
C VAL A 180 6.69 -13.29 23.18
N PRO A 181 7.47 -13.28 24.31
CA PRO A 181 8.11 -14.47 24.83
C PRO A 181 7.10 -15.58 25.17
N LYS A 182 7.50 -16.83 24.94
CA LYS A 182 6.62 -18.00 25.10
C LYS A 182 6.05 -18.12 26.51
N ASP A 183 6.86 -17.91 27.53
CA ASP A 183 6.41 -17.99 28.95
C ASP A 183 5.45 -16.85 29.34
N ILE A 184 5.47 -15.72 28.64
CA ILE A 184 4.50 -14.63 28.79
C ILE A 184 3.15 -15.04 28.20
N GLN A 185 3.13 -15.77 27.07
CA GLN A 185 1.91 -16.30 26.45
C GLN A 185 1.25 -17.36 27.34
N GLU A 186 2.03 -18.21 28.00
CA GLU A 186 1.57 -19.32 28.86
C GLU A 186 1.11 -18.87 30.23
N ARG A 187 1.66 -17.79 30.78
CA ARG A 187 1.39 -17.35 32.15
C ARG A 187 -0.08 -16.97 32.34
N ILE A 188 -0.68 -17.49 33.41
CA ILE A 188 -2.04 -17.17 33.83
C ILE A 188 -2.01 -16.04 34.83
N VAL A 189 -2.90 -15.06 34.65
CA VAL A 189 -3.08 -13.91 35.53
C VAL A 189 -4.55 -13.72 35.92
N GLU A 190 -4.80 -13.11 37.08
CA GLU A 190 -6.13 -12.78 37.61
C GLU A 190 -6.51 -11.31 37.38
N ALA A 191 -5.53 -10.49 36.97
CA ALA A 191 -5.71 -9.07 36.67
C ALA A 191 -4.75 -8.63 35.58
N TYR A 192 -5.07 -7.51 34.91
CA TYR A 192 -4.20 -6.86 33.94
C TYR A 192 -4.16 -5.34 34.16
N HIS A 193 -3.14 -4.68 33.61
CA HIS A 193 -3.00 -3.23 33.71
C HIS A 193 -3.97 -2.50 32.79
N ASP A 194 -4.55 -1.38 33.27
CA ASP A 194 -5.51 -0.55 32.52
C ASP A 194 -4.98 -0.28 31.10
N PRO A 195 -5.74 -0.65 30.03
CA PRO A 195 -5.34 -0.45 28.64
C PRO A 195 -5.56 0.98 28.14
N THR A 196 -5.99 1.93 28.98
CA THR A 196 -6.16 3.32 28.57
C THR A 196 -4.86 3.89 28.03
N VAL A 197 -4.91 4.38 26.78
CA VAL A 197 -3.72 4.93 26.09
C VAL A 197 -3.24 6.20 26.79
N HIS A 198 -2.01 6.15 27.27
CA HIS A 198 -1.34 7.31 27.88
C HIS A 198 0.06 7.49 27.30
N LEU A 199 0.15 8.17 26.16
CA LEU A 199 1.39 8.43 25.41
C LEU A 199 1.64 9.94 25.28
N PRO A 200 2.11 10.63 26.36
CA PRO A 200 2.29 12.09 26.33
C PRO A 200 3.25 12.61 25.27
N SER A 201 4.22 11.78 24.87
CA SER A 201 5.21 12.11 23.83
C SER A 201 4.73 11.82 22.40
N TYR A 202 3.56 11.19 22.22
CA TYR A 202 3.02 10.85 20.92
C TYR A 202 1.65 11.50 20.74
N GLN A 203 1.63 12.66 20.10
CA GLN A 203 0.43 13.48 19.87
C GLN A 203 0.40 13.96 18.42
N PRO A 204 -0.03 13.14 17.48
CA PRO A 204 -0.08 13.52 16.07
C PRO A 204 -1.06 14.68 15.83
N THR A 205 -0.64 15.61 14.97
CA THR A 205 -1.46 16.78 14.60
C THR A 205 -2.39 16.38 13.46
N VAL A 206 -3.70 16.35 13.72
CA VAL A 206 -4.74 16.07 12.73
C VAL A 206 -5.29 17.36 12.12
N GLU A 207 -5.67 18.33 12.98
CA GLU A 207 -6.24 19.60 12.53
C GLU A 207 -5.18 20.54 11.99
N PRO A 208 -5.36 21.08 10.75
CA PRO A 208 -4.39 21.98 10.16
C PRO A 208 -4.39 23.35 10.82
N ASN A 209 -3.24 24.03 10.80
CA ASN A 209 -3.18 25.40 11.27
C ASN A 209 -3.93 26.35 10.32
N GLY A 210 -4.97 27.04 10.79
CA GLY A 210 -5.84 27.88 9.99
C GLY A 210 -5.14 29.08 9.30
N LEU A 211 -4.02 29.58 9.84
CA LEU A 211 -3.24 30.62 9.18
C LEU A 211 -2.49 30.04 7.96
N GLN A 212 -1.99 28.82 8.04
CA GLN A 212 -1.34 28.17 6.92
C GLN A 212 -2.35 27.79 5.83
N VAL A 213 -3.54 27.32 6.21
CA VAL A 213 -4.66 27.09 5.27
C VAL A 213 -4.98 28.36 4.49
N LYS A 214 -5.11 29.50 5.17
CA LYS A 214 -5.35 30.80 4.50
C LYS A 214 -4.21 31.18 3.55
N LYS A 215 -2.95 30.89 3.88
CA LYS A 215 -1.81 31.16 2.99
C LYS A 215 -1.88 30.33 1.71
N ILE A 216 -2.40 29.09 1.73
CA ILE A 216 -2.63 28.30 0.51
C ILE A 216 -3.53 29.11 -0.45
N LEU A 217 -4.66 29.61 0.02
CA LEU A 217 -5.60 30.36 -0.81
C LEU A 217 -5.05 31.73 -1.23
N GLN A 218 -4.31 32.42 -0.36
CA GLN A 218 -3.63 33.65 -0.71
C GLN A 218 -2.59 33.47 -1.83
N GLN A 219 -1.86 32.34 -1.81
CA GLN A 219 -0.94 32.02 -2.89
C GLN A 219 -1.70 31.62 -4.17
N LEU A 220 -2.80 30.86 -4.03
CA LEU A 220 -3.65 30.47 -5.15
C LEU A 220 -4.20 31.68 -5.91
N SER A 221 -4.64 32.75 -5.21
CA SER A 221 -5.12 33.99 -5.85
C SER A 221 -4.07 34.75 -6.66
N ARG A 222 -2.78 34.42 -6.48
CA ARG A 222 -1.67 35.04 -7.20
C ARG A 222 -1.05 34.15 -8.27
N ALA A 223 -1.34 32.86 -8.18
CA ALA A 223 -0.82 31.86 -9.10
C ALA A 223 -1.37 32.06 -10.51
N LYS A 224 -0.54 31.74 -11.49
CA LYS A 224 -0.90 31.75 -12.92
C LYS A 224 -0.90 30.34 -13.51
N LYS A 225 -0.20 29.41 -12.86
CA LYS A 225 -0.06 28.01 -13.30
C LYS A 225 -0.18 27.04 -12.12
N PRO A 226 -1.28 27.07 -11.37
CA PRO A 226 -1.43 26.17 -10.22
C PRO A 226 -1.77 24.75 -10.66
N VAL A 227 -1.33 23.76 -9.83
CA VAL A 227 -1.68 22.35 -9.94
C VAL A 227 -1.82 21.73 -8.56
N ILE A 228 -2.74 20.79 -8.40
CA ILE A 228 -2.82 19.93 -7.22
C ILE A 228 -2.00 18.66 -7.50
N LEU A 229 -1.18 18.26 -6.53
CA LEU A 229 -0.53 16.97 -6.48
C LEU A 229 -1.19 16.14 -5.36
N ALA A 230 -1.96 15.12 -5.75
CA ALA A 230 -2.65 14.23 -4.82
C ALA A 230 -1.84 12.96 -4.58
N GLY A 231 -1.40 12.75 -3.35
CA GLY A 231 -0.66 11.56 -2.93
C GLY A 231 -1.51 10.50 -2.25
N GLY A 232 -0.88 9.42 -1.80
CA GLY A 232 -1.52 8.35 -1.03
C GLY A 232 -2.23 8.83 0.23
N GLY A 233 -1.78 9.96 0.82
CA GLY A 233 -2.42 10.56 1.98
C GLY A 233 -3.88 10.94 1.76
N VAL A 234 -4.27 11.29 0.53
CA VAL A 234 -5.69 11.55 0.18
C VAL A 234 -6.52 10.26 0.26
N ASN A 235 -5.98 9.15 -0.27
CA ASN A 235 -6.63 7.84 -0.20
C ASN A 235 -6.76 7.33 1.24
N TYR A 236 -5.70 7.50 2.04
CA TYR A 236 -5.70 7.04 3.44
C TYR A 236 -6.64 7.87 4.33
N ALA A 237 -6.75 9.17 4.07
CA ALA A 237 -7.68 10.06 4.77
C ALA A 237 -9.14 9.96 4.25
N GLU A 238 -9.40 9.16 3.21
CA GLU A 238 -10.71 9.03 2.57
C GLU A 238 -11.28 10.40 2.15
N ALA A 239 -10.45 11.21 1.48
CA ALA A 239 -10.70 12.62 1.17
C ALA A 239 -11.04 12.86 -0.31
N GLN A 240 -11.51 11.84 -1.04
CA GLN A 240 -11.83 11.92 -2.47
C GLN A 240 -12.88 13.02 -2.77
N GLU A 241 -13.98 13.03 -2.01
CA GLU A 241 -15.07 13.99 -2.20
C GLU A 241 -14.58 15.43 -1.98
N GLU A 242 -13.81 15.66 -0.92
CA GLU A 242 -13.27 16.98 -0.62
C GLU A 242 -12.23 17.42 -1.65
N LEU A 243 -11.41 16.49 -2.18
CA LEU A 243 -10.45 16.78 -3.24
C LEU A 243 -11.17 17.20 -4.52
N ILE A 244 -12.18 16.44 -4.94
CA ILE A 244 -13.01 16.76 -6.13
C ILE A 244 -13.66 18.13 -5.95
N ALA A 245 -14.35 18.36 -4.84
CA ALA A 245 -15.02 19.62 -4.56
C ALA A 245 -14.05 20.82 -4.57
N PHE A 246 -12.84 20.66 -4.03
CA PHE A 246 -11.83 21.73 -4.04
C PHE A 246 -11.27 21.96 -5.44
N ALA A 247 -10.98 20.90 -6.19
CA ALA A 247 -10.50 20.99 -7.57
C ALA A 247 -11.55 21.66 -8.49
N GLU A 248 -12.82 21.28 -8.37
CA GLU A 248 -13.92 21.87 -9.15
C GLU A 248 -14.17 23.33 -8.78
N LYS A 249 -14.20 23.67 -7.48
CA LYS A 249 -14.42 25.04 -6.99
C LYS A 249 -13.46 26.04 -7.64
N TYR A 250 -12.22 25.62 -7.88
CA TYR A 250 -11.18 26.48 -8.44
C TYR A 250 -10.70 26.05 -9.83
N ARG A 251 -11.34 25.05 -10.46
CA ARG A 251 -10.92 24.47 -11.75
C ARG A 251 -9.42 24.11 -11.80
N LEU A 252 -8.93 23.46 -10.76
CA LEU A 252 -7.51 23.06 -10.62
C LEU A 252 -7.25 21.70 -11.26
N PRO A 253 -6.28 21.59 -12.19
CA PRO A 253 -5.83 20.27 -12.65
C PRO A 253 -5.21 19.47 -11.51
N VAL A 254 -5.49 18.15 -11.48
CA VAL A 254 -5.04 17.24 -10.44
C VAL A 254 -4.12 16.18 -11.02
N VAL A 255 -2.89 16.12 -10.53
CA VAL A 255 -1.93 15.04 -10.77
C VAL A 255 -1.98 14.07 -9.60
N SER A 256 -2.10 12.79 -9.87
CA SER A 256 -2.01 11.73 -8.85
C SER A 256 -0.61 11.13 -8.80
N THR A 257 -0.10 10.80 -7.61
CA THR A 257 1.05 9.89 -7.52
C THR A 257 0.59 8.44 -7.77
N LEU A 258 1.49 7.48 -7.89
CA LEU A 258 1.13 6.06 -7.99
C LEU A 258 0.16 5.64 -6.87
N LEU A 259 0.49 5.93 -5.61
CA LEU A 259 -0.39 5.64 -4.46
C LEU A 259 -1.57 6.61 -4.33
N GLY A 260 -1.58 7.70 -5.10
CA GLY A 260 -2.68 8.65 -5.21
C GLY A 260 -3.72 8.27 -6.27
N LEU A 261 -3.47 7.25 -7.10
CA LEU A 261 -4.45 6.77 -8.07
C LEU A 261 -5.76 6.37 -7.35
N GLY A 262 -6.89 6.75 -7.94
CA GLY A 262 -8.21 6.61 -7.32
C GLY A 262 -8.62 7.77 -6.40
N ALA A 263 -7.71 8.65 -5.96
CA ALA A 263 -8.07 9.86 -5.23
C ALA A 263 -8.89 10.86 -6.09
N MET A 264 -8.62 10.87 -7.37
CA MET A 264 -9.41 11.57 -8.39
C MET A 264 -9.79 10.56 -9.47
N PRO A 265 -11.09 10.35 -9.78
CA PRO A 265 -11.48 9.45 -10.87
C PRO A 265 -10.79 9.84 -12.17
N ILE A 266 -10.18 8.86 -12.87
CA ILE A 266 -9.39 9.16 -14.10
C ILE A 266 -10.24 9.79 -15.19
N GLU A 267 -11.54 9.46 -15.27
CA GLU A 267 -12.47 10.00 -16.24
C GLU A 267 -12.86 11.47 -15.96
N HIS A 268 -12.58 11.98 -14.76
CA HIS A 268 -12.88 13.35 -14.41
C HIS A 268 -12.10 14.34 -15.30
N GLU A 269 -12.74 15.42 -15.74
CA GLU A 269 -12.16 16.43 -16.64
C GLU A 269 -10.80 16.92 -16.14
N LEU A 270 -10.72 17.30 -14.85
CA LEU A 270 -9.53 17.88 -14.24
C LEU A 270 -8.46 16.84 -13.83
N ALA A 271 -8.72 15.54 -13.95
CA ALA A 271 -7.76 14.49 -13.63
C ALA A 271 -6.68 14.40 -14.72
N LEU A 272 -5.42 14.51 -14.36
CA LEU A 272 -4.29 14.34 -15.27
C LEU A 272 -3.67 12.93 -15.17
N ALA A 273 -4.29 12.04 -14.41
CA ALA A 273 -3.79 10.70 -14.07
C ALA A 273 -2.45 10.74 -13.31
N MET A 274 -1.61 9.71 -13.51
CA MET A 274 -0.36 9.56 -12.78
C MET A 274 0.72 10.51 -13.31
N GLY A 275 1.45 11.16 -12.38
CA GLY A 275 2.69 11.87 -12.65
C GLY A 275 3.93 11.08 -12.27
N GLY A 276 5.11 11.52 -12.73
CA GLY A 276 6.40 10.92 -12.44
C GLY A 276 6.96 10.08 -13.60
N MET A 277 7.84 9.13 -13.27
CA MET A 277 8.65 8.37 -14.25
C MET A 277 7.84 7.74 -15.39
N HIS A 278 6.70 7.12 -15.08
CA HIS A 278 5.80 6.50 -16.05
C HIS A 278 4.45 7.22 -16.14
N GLY A 279 4.43 8.50 -15.76
CA GLY A 279 3.24 9.33 -15.78
C GLY A 279 2.82 9.80 -17.17
N THR A 280 1.66 10.47 -17.24
CA THR A 280 1.18 11.10 -18.48
C THR A 280 2.04 12.31 -18.84
N TYR A 281 2.08 12.63 -20.13
CA TYR A 281 2.69 13.87 -20.61
C TYR A 281 2.06 15.10 -19.94
N SER A 282 0.74 15.15 -19.88
CA SER A 282 0.01 16.29 -19.29
C SER A 282 0.31 16.50 -17.81
N ALA A 283 0.39 15.40 -17.00
CA ALA A 283 0.73 15.47 -15.59
C ALA A 283 2.17 15.98 -15.37
N ASN A 284 3.12 15.42 -16.10
CA ASN A 284 4.53 15.79 -15.98
C ASN A 284 4.79 17.23 -16.43
N MET A 285 4.20 17.66 -17.55
CA MET A 285 4.33 19.04 -18.00
C MET A 285 3.60 20.02 -17.10
N ALA A 286 2.44 19.65 -16.54
CA ALA A 286 1.74 20.48 -15.58
C ALA A 286 2.58 20.74 -14.33
N MET A 287 3.24 19.72 -13.79
CA MET A 287 4.15 19.87 -12.65
C MET A 287 5.40 20.67 -13.01
N ASN A 288 6.01 20.40 -14.18
CA ASN A 288 7.23 21.07 -14.63
C ASN A 288 7.03 22.58 -14.84
N ASP A 289 5.91 22.98 -15.43
CA ASP A 289 5.61 24.36 -15.82
C ASP A 289 4.88 25.15 -14.74
N ALA A 290 4.46 24.49 -13.65
CA ALA A 290 3.74 25.10 -12.55
C ALA A 290 4.51 26.25 -11.90
N ASP A 291 3.79 27.31 -11.51
CA ASP A 291 4.29 28.34 -10.59
C ASP A 291 3.81 28.11 -9.15
N TYR A 292 2.81 27.22 -8.98
CA TYR A 292 2.28 26.85 -7.68
C TYR A 292 1.83 25.39 -7.65
N ILE A 293 2.38 24.59 -6.72
CA ILE A 293 1.97 23.22 -6.47
C ILE A 293 1.33 23.14 -5.07
N ILE A 294 0.09 22.67 -5.02
CA ILE A 294 -0.58 22.31 -3.79
C ILE A 294 -0.43 20.80 -3.61
N ASN A 295 0.59 20.39 -2.87
CA ASN A 295 0.81 18.99 -2.56
C ASN A 295 -0.04 18.56 -1.36
N ILE A 296 -0.82 17.49 -1.53
CA ILE A 296 -1.69 16.92 -0.50
C ILE A 296 -1.33 15.43 -0.32
N GLY A 297 -0.57 15.14 0.74
CA GLY A 297 -0.23 13.79 1.14
C GLY A 297 0.70 13.03 0.19
N ALA A 298 1.57 13.72 -0.57
CA ALA A 298 2.64 13.10 -1.36
C ALA A 298 4.02 13.44 -0.79
N ARG A 299 4.94 12.45 -0.82
CA ARG A 299 6.28 12.55 -0.19
C ARG A 299 7.37 13.08 -1.10
N PHE A 300 7.09 13.33 -2.37
CA PHE A 300 8.09 13.74 -3.38
C PHE A 300 9.23 12.73 -3.55
N ASP A 301 8.90 11.44 -3.64
CA ASP A 301 9.90 10.40 -3.91
C ASP A 301 10.58 10.57 -5.28
N ASP A 302 11.68 9.85 -5.50
CA ASP A 302 12.50 9.96 -6.70
C ASP A 302 11.80 9.47 -7.98
N ARG A 303 10.79 8.60 -7.87
CA ARG A 303 9.99 8.14 -9.02
C ARG A 303 9.00 9.22 -9.48
N LEU A 304 8.57 10.08 -8.57
CA LEU A 304 7.74 11.24 -8.88
C LEU A 304 8.57 12.43 -9.39
N THR A 305 9.67 12.75 -8.70
CA THR A 305 10.43 13.97 -8.94
C THR A 305 11.49 13.83 -10.04
N GLY A 306 11.92 12.61 -10.35
CA GLY A 306 13.09 12.40 -11.18
C GLY A 306 14.31 13.08 -10.57
N ASN A 307 14.79 14.17 -11.17
CA ASN A 307 15.84 15.00 -10.60
C ASN A 307 15.24 16.15 -9.77
N PRO A 308 15.37 16.13 -8.43
CA PRO A 308 14.80 17.17 -7.58
C PRO A 308 15.28 18.60 -7.86
N THR A 309 16.46 18.76 -8.46
CA THR A 309 17.02 20.09 -8.78
C THR A 309 16.36 20.73 -9.99
N THR A 310 15.73 19.94 -10.84
CA THR A 310 15.02 20.38 -12.06
C THR A 310 13.51 20.18 -11.98
N TYR A 311 13.02 19.56 -10.89
CA TYR A 311 11.60 19.37 -10.68
C TYR A 311 10.91 20.67 -10.34
N ALA A 312 9.87 21.02 -11.11
CA ALA A 312 9.04 22.21 -10.88
C ALA A 312 9.86 23.47 -10.53
N PRO A 313 10.84 23.89 -11.35
CA PRO A 313 11.88 24.84 -10.97
C PRO A 313 11.34 26.23 -10.61
N ASN A 314 10.14 26.57 -11.07
CA ASN A 314 9.49 27.86 -10.84
C ASN A 314 8.39 27.81 -9.79
N ALA A 315 8.08 26.64 -9.24
CA ALA A 315 6.93 26.45 -8.38
C ALA A 315 7.17 26.90 -6.94
N THR A 316 6.23 27.66 -6.40
CA THR A 316 6.01 27.75 -4.97
C THR A 316 5.27 26.48 -4.51
N ILE A 317 5.75 25.81 -3.46
CA ILE A 317 5.14 24.55 -2.98
C ILE A 317 4.44 24.79 -1.64
N ALA A 318 3.14 24.52 -1.60
CA ALA A 318 2.42 24.23 -0.36
C ALA A 318 2.45 22.71 -0.14
N HIS A 319 2.87 22.28 1.04
CA HIS A 319 2.99 20.86 1.37
C HIS A 319 2.11 20.54 2.58
N VAL A 320 1.03 19.83 2.32
CA VAL A 320 0.12 19.29 3.32
C VAL A 320 0.51 17.85 3.58
N ASP A 321 0.90 17.53 4.80
CA ASP A 321 1.20 16.17 5.22
C ASP A 321 0.88 15.99 6.70
N ILE A 322 0.44 14.80 7.09
CA ILE A 322 0.18 14.45 8.48
C ILE A 322 1.49 14.19 9.25
N ASP A 323 2.55 13.81 8.53
CA ASP A 323 3.89 13.58 9.08
C ASP A 323 4.75 14.85 8.94
N PRO A 324 5.04 15.56 10.04
CA PRO A 324 5.88 16.75 9.98
C PRO A 324 7.29 16.48 9.45
N ALA A 325 7.77 15.24 9.55
CA ALA A 325 9.12 14.87 9.09
C ALA A 325 9.22 14.78 7.54
N GLU A 326 8.11 14.63 6.82
CA GLU A 326 8.10 14.62 5.36
C GLU A 326 8.10 16.04 4.76
N ILE A 327 7.60 17.03 5.50
CA ILE A 327 7.49 18.41 5.01
C ILE A 327 8.87 19.03 4.81
N GLY A 328 9.20 19.37 3.56
CA GLY A 328 10.48 19.97 3.21
C GLY A 328 11.68 19.02 3.16
N LYS A 329 11.45 17.71 3.31
CA LYS A 329 12.51 16.69 3.31
C LYS A 329 13.20 16.55 1.94
N VAL A 330 12.41 16.54 0.86
CA VAL A 330 12.92 16.41 -0.52
C VAL A 330 12.83 17.75 -1.26
N MET A 331 11.65 18.36 -1.27
CA MET A 331 11.40 19.63 -1.97
C MET A 331 11.27 20.80 -1.00
N LYS A 332 11.91 21.93 -1.35
CA LYS A 332 11.78 23.16 -0.54
C LYS A 332 10.32 23.58 -0.47
N THR A 333 9.79 23.67 0.75
CA THR A 333 8.41 24.01 1.03
C THR A 333 8.29 25.47 1.48
N ALA A 334 7.42 26.23 0.81
CA ALA A 334 7.14 27.63 1.16
C ALA A 334 5.96 27.74 2.16
N ILE A 335 4.98 26.86 2.04
CA ILE A 335 3.79 26.84 2.89
C ILE A 335 3.66 25.44 3.51
N PRO A 336 4.29 25.20 4.68
CA PRO A 336 4.14 23.92 5.39
C PRO A 336 2.78 23.85 6.10
N VAL A 337 2.07 22.73 5.95
CA VAL A 337 0.81 22.46 6.65
C VAL A 337 0.85 21.06 7.23
N VAL A 338 1.08 20.96 8.54
CA VAL A 338 0.93 19.70 9.25
C VAL A 338 -0.54 19.48 9.54
N GLY A 339 -1.11 18.38 9.06
CA GLY A 339 -2.51 18.03 9.27
C GLY A 339 -2.96 16.90 8.35
N ASP A 340 -4.11 16.34 8.69
CA ASP A 340 -4.78 15.34 7.89
C ASP A 340 -5.26 15.92 6.56
N ALA A 341 -5.23 15.12 5.48
CA ALA A 341 -5.61 15.58 4.14
C ALA A 341 -7.09 15.98 4.08
N LYS A 342 -8.00 15.17 4.65
CA LYS A 342 -9.44 15.46 4.66
C LYS A 342 -9.75 16.72 5.48
N ALA A 343 -9.21 16.78 6.70
CA ALA A 343 -9.39 17.95 7.57
C ALA A 343 -8.88 19.24 6.90
N THR A 344 -7.73 19.15 6.20
CA THR A 344 -7.17 20.30 5.48
C THR A 344 -8.02 20.72 4.29
N LEU A 345 -8.48 19.78 3.47
CA LEU A 345 -9.39 20.09 2.35
C LEU A 345 -10.71 20.67 2.84
N GLN A 346 -11.30 20.13 3.90
CA GLN A 346 -12.50 20.68 4.53
C GLN A 346 -12.27 22.11 5.05
N ALA A 347 -11.12 22.39 5.65
CA ALA A 347 -10.77 23.73 6.09
C ALA A 347 -10.62 24.72 4.91
N LEU A 348 -10.00 24.29 3.79
CA LEU A 348 -9.88 25.06 2.55
C LEU A 348 -11.25 25.37 1.94
N LEU A 349 -12.15 24.40 1.91
CA LEU A 349 -13.52 24.56 1.37
C LEU A 349 -14.38 25.54 2.19
N LYS A 350 -14.16 25.59 3.53
CA LYS A 350 -14.86 26.52 4.43
C LYS A 350 -14.36 27.97 4.36
N CYS A 351 -13.18 28.21 3.80
CA CYS A 351 -12.67 29.56 3.63
C CYS A 351 -13.45 30.34 2.58
N GLU A 352 -13.40 31.68 2.69
CA GLU A 352 -13.93 32.58 1.66
C GLU A 352 -13.25 32.27 0.30
N THR A 353 -14.04 32.30 -0.76
CA THR A 353 -13.53 32.07 -2.11
C THR A 353 -12.64 33.22 -2.53
N VAL A 354 -11.48 32.89 -3.07
CA VAL A 354 -10.54 33.87 -3.63
C VAL A 354 -10.75 33.96 -5.14
N GLU A 355 -10.54 35.16 -5.69
CA GLU A 355 -10.50 35.35 -7.14
C GLU A 355 -9.24 34.75 -7.73
N THR A 356 -9.36 34.16 -8.90
CA THR A 356 -8.26 33.49 -9.61
C THR A 356 -8.20 33.91 -11.06
N ASP A 357 -7.01 33.87 -11.67
CA ASP A 357 -6.80 34.28 -13.05
C ASP A 357 -5.79 33.32 -13.72
N TYR A 358 -6.26 32.09 -14.01
CA TYR A 358 -5.47 31.04 -14.66
C TYR A 358 -6.32 30.10 -15.55
N ALA A 359 -7.47 30.58 -16.03
CA ALA A 359 -8.35 29.76 -16.88
C ALA A 359 -7.63 29.25 -18.13
N ASP A 360 -6.83 30.10 -18.79
CA ASP A 360 -6.06 29.74 -19.98
C ASP A 360 -5.03 28.63 -19.66
N TRP A 361 -4.45 28.65 -18.47
CA TRP A 361 -3.54 27.58 -18.03
C TRP A 361 -4.26 26.25 -17.88
N THR A 362 -5.41 26.24 -17.22
CA THR A 362 -6.20 25.01 -17.07
C THR A 362 -6.56 24.44 -18.44
N GLU A 363 -7.02 25.26 -19.38
CA GLU A 363 -7.33 24.80 -20.74
C GLU A 363 -6.09 24.30 -21.49
N GLN A 364 -4.94 24.94 -21.33
CA GLN A 364 -3.68 24.47 -21.90
C GLN A 364 -3.30 23.06 -21.39
N VAL A 365 -3.44 22.82 -20.09
CA VAL A 365 -3.12 21.52 -19.48
C VAL A 365 -4.12 20.45 -19.93
N LEU A 366 -5.40 20.77 -20.03
CA LEU A 366 -6.44 19.88 -20.54
C LEU A 366 -6.23 19.59 -22.04
N ASP A 367 -5.75 20.57 -22.81
CA ASP A 367 -5.36 20.34 -24.20
C ASP A 367 -4.20 19.36 -24.33
N ASN A 368 -3.17 19.48 -23.49
CA ASN A 368 -2.08 18.50 -23.41
C ASN A 368 -2.59 17.08 -23.10
N LYS A 369 -3.58 16.95 -22.20
CA LYS A 369 -4.22 15.66 -21.88
C LYS A 369 -4.88 15.05 -23.13
N ARG A 370 -5.59 15.85 -23.93
CA ARG A 370 -6.24 15.38 -25.18
C ARG A 370 -5.22 15.03 -26.27
N ARG A 371 -4.14 15.80 -26.39
CA ARG A 371 -3.15 15.64 -27.46
C ARG A 371 -2.14 14.53 -27.22
N ALA A 372 -1.84 14.21 -25.98
CA ALA A 372 -0.84 13.21 -25.64
C ALA A 372 -1.38 12.23 -24.55
N PRO A 373 -2.42 11.44 -24.86
CA PRO A 373 -2.90 10.38 -23.97
C PRO A 373 -1.88 9.25 -23.88
N PHE A 374 -2.07 8.31 -22.96
CA PHE A 374 -1.41 7.02 -23.04
C PHE A 374 -1.81 6.32 -24.34
N TRP A 375 -0.88 5.58 -24.93
CA TRP A 375 -1.08 4.94 -26.20
C TRP A 375 -0.36 3.60 -26.30
N TYR A 376 -0.82 2.75 -27.15
CA TYR A 376 -0.13 1.55 -27.64
C TYR A 376 -0.53 1.29 -29.09
N GLU A 377 0.25 0.48 -29.80
CA GLU A 377 -0.08 0.02 -31.14
C GLU A 377 -0.52 -1.44 -31.07
N GLU A 378 -1.63 -1.74 -31.71
CA GLU A 378 -2.08 -3.12 -31.85
C GLU A 378 -1.01 -3.99 -32.50
N ASP A 379 -0.92 -5.25 -32.09
CA ASP A 379 0.00 -6.23 -32.61
C ASP A 379 -0.79 -7.47 -33.08
N ALA A 380 -0.61 -7.88 -34.33
CA ALA A 380 -1.31 -9.04 -34.86
C ALA A 380 -0.80 -10.39 -34.32
N ASN A 381 0.42 -10.40 -33.75
CA ASN A 381 1.09 -11.64 -33.31
C ASN A 381 1.09 -11.80 -31.80
N PHE A 382 0.89 -10.70 -31.05
CA PHE A 382 0.96 -10.71 -29.59
C PHE A 382 -0.18 -9.90 -28.97
N ILE A 383 -0.66 -10.34 -27.82
CA ILE A 383 -1.56 -9.54 -27.01
C ILE A 383 -0.78 -8.36 -26.41
N LYS A 384 -1.35 -7.16 -26.51
CA LYS A 384 -0.82 -6.00 -25.81
C LYS A 384 -1.29 -6.03 -24.35
N PRO A 385 -0.37 -5.90 -23.36
CA PRO A 385 -0.75 -5.88 -21.96
C PRO A 385 -1.70 -4.74 -21.63
N GLN A 386 -1.55 -3.60 -22.31
CA GLN A 386 -2.43 -2.44 -22.20
C GLN A 386 -3.87 -2.80 -22.59
N ALA A 387 -4.06 -3.46 -23.75
CA ALA A 387 -5.37 -3.91 -24.23
C ALA A 387 -6.04 -4.89 -23.26
N ALA A 388 -5.26 -5.84 -22.72
CA ALA A 388 -5.78 -6.79 -21.73
C ALA A 388 -6.27 -6.09 -20.45
N ILE A 389 -5.52 -5.09 -19.95
CA ILE A 389 -5.87 -4.33 -18.75
C ILE A 389 -7.11 -3.44 -18.99
N GLU A 390 -7.18 -2.73 -20.12
CA GLU A 390 -8.35 -1.93 -20.49
C GLU A 390 -9.61 -2.80 -20.63
N LEU A 391 -9.48 -3.96 -21.25
CA LEU A 391 -10.58 -4.92 -21.38
C LEU A 391 -11.08 -5.41 -20.01
N ILE A 392 -10.16 -5.73 -19.09
CA ILE A 392 -10.51 -6.08 -17.71
C ILE A 392 -11.23 -4.90 -17.04
N GLY A 393 -10.75 -3.68 -17.23
CA GLY A 393 -11.41 -2.47 -16.77
C GLY A 393 -12.85 -2.34 -17.28
N GLN A 394 -13.08 -2.62 -18.56
CA GLN A 394 -14.41 -2.60 -19.16
C GLN A 394 -15.30 -3.72 -18.61
N LEU A 395 -14.81 -4.96 -18.53
CA LEU A 395 -15.55 -6.12 -18.04
C LEU A 395 -15.93 -5.98 -16.55
N THR A 396 -15.08 -5.36 -15.75
CA THR A 396 -15.33 -5.08 -14.33
C THR A 396 -16.00 -3.72 -14.09
N ASN A 397 -16.39 -3.02 -15.15
CA ASN A 397 -16.96 -1.68 -15.08
C ASN A 397 -16.07 -0.67 -14.32
N GLY A 398 -14.76 -0.90 -14.25
CA GLY A 398 -13.82 -0.10 -13.48
C GLY A 398 -13.99 -0.16 -11.98
N ASP A 399 -14.73 -1.13 -11.43
CA ASP A 399 -15.09 -1.21 -10.02
C ASP A 399 -14.29 -2.27 -9.23
N ALA A 400 -13.48 -3.10 -9.91
CA ALA A 400 -12.65 -4.11 -9.25
C ALA A 400 -11.53 -3.46 -8.42
N ILE A 401 -11.18 -4.10 -7.31
CA ILE A 401 -9.94 -3.82 -6.60
C ILE A 401 -8.79 -4.41 -7.42
N ILE A 402 -7.84 -3.57 -7.77
CA ILE A 402 -6.66 -3.95 -8.55
C ILE A 402 -5.48 -4.08 -7.61
N VAL A 403 -4.92 -5.27 -7.59
CA VAL A 403 -3.66 -5.54 -6.91
C VAL A 403 -2.57 -5.72 -7.95
N THR A 404 -1.38 -5.23 -7.69
CA THR A 404 -0.23 -5.48 -8.59
C THR A 404 0.94 -6.05 -7.83
N ASP A 405 1.64 -6.98 -8.45
CA ASP A 405 3.02 -7.25 -8.15
C ASP A 405 3.91 -6.14 -8.75
N VAL A 406 5.22 -6.24 -8.66
CA VAL A 406 6.16 -5.19 -9.05
C VAL A 406 6.87 -5.51 -10.37
N GLY A 407 6.80 -4.58 -11.32
CA GLY A 407 7.41 -4.71 -12.63
C GLY A 407 6.69 -3.91 -13.72
N GLN A 408 6.86 -4.29 -14.99
CA GLN A 408 6.18 -3.63 -16.12
C GLN A 408 4.65 -3.71 -15.99
N HIS A 409 4.12 -4.85 -15.57
CA HIS A 409 2.68 -5.08 -15.36
C HIS A 409 2.07 -4.11 -14.33
N GLN A 410 2.82 -3.74 -13.30
CA GLN A 410 2.43 -2.72 -12.33
C GLN A 410 2.21 -1.36 -13.00
N MET A 411 3.15 -0.96 -13.84
CA MET A 411 3.08 0.32 -14.53
C MET A 411 1.98 0.34 -15.58
N TRP A 412 1.82 -0.74 -16.37
CA TRP A 412 0.69 -0.83 -17.32
C TRP A 412 -0.66 -0.81 -16.60
N ALA A 413 -0.80 -1.48 -15.46
CA ALA A 413 -2.01 -1.40 -14.65
C ALA A 413 -2.27 0.04 -14.15
N ALA A 414 -1.22 0.74 -13.69
CA ALA A 414 -1.33 2.12 -13.25
C ALA A 414 -1.69 3.10 -14.39
N GLN A 415 -1.28 2.80 -15.63
CA GLN A 415 -1.52 3.64 -16.80
C GLN A 415 -2.90 3.41 -17.44
N PHE A 416 -3.35 2.14 -17.55
CA PHE A 416 -4.45 1.76 -18.43
C PHE A 416 -5.71 1.26 -17.71
N TYR A 417 -5.68 1.00 -16.39
CA TYR A 417 -6.89 0.67 -15.66
C TYR A 417 -7.67 1.95 -15.28
N PRO A 418 -9.02 2.01 -15.45
CA PRO A 418 -9.81 3.21 -15.21
C PRO A 418 -10.16 3.38 -13.72
N TYR A 419 -9.20 3.78 -12.88
CA TYR A 419 -9.41 3.99 -11.44
C TYR A 419 -10.47 5.04 -11.14
N LYS A 420 -11.43 4.70 -10.29
CA LYS A 420 -12.58 5.55 -9.91
C LYS A 420 -12.64 5.83 -8.41
N HIS A 421 -12.14 4.93 -7.60
CA HIS A 421 -12.35 4.93 -6.16
C HIS A 421 -11.04 4.95 -5.38
N GLN A 422 -11.06 5.61 -4.24
CA GLN A 422 -9.98 5.52 -3.27
C GLN A 422 -9.78 4.07 -2.81
N ARG A 423 -8.56 3.69 -2.41
CA ARG A 423 -8.18 2.32 -2.01
C ARG A 423 -8.42 1.25 -3.08
N GLN A 424 -8.56 1.63 -4.33
CA GLN A 424 -8.80 0.70 -5.43
C GLN A 424 -7.51 0.07 -5.96
N LEU A 425 -6.39 0.79 -5.94
CA LEU A 425 -5.07 0.25 -6.30
C LEU A 425 -4.32 -0.18 -5.04
N ILE A 426 -3.98 -1.46 -4.99
CA ILE A 426 -3.18 -2.08 -3.94
C ILE A 426 -1.84 -2.52 -4.54
N THR A 427 -0.77 -1.87 -4.16
CA THR A 427 0.55 -2.08 -4.74
C THR A 427 1.65 -1.80 -3.72
N SER A 428 2.83 -2.38 -3.89
CA SER A 428 4.04 -1.98 -3.17
C SER A 428 4.67 -0.78 -3.89
N GLY A 429 4.41 0.41 -3.38
CA GLY A 429 4.82 1.66 -4.01
C GLY A 429 6.17 2.18 -3.55
N GLY A 430 6.44 2.13 -2.25
CA GLY A 430 7.66 2.66 -1.65
C GLY A 430 8.85 1.70 -1.70
N MET A 431 8.62 0.44 -1.41
CA MET A 431 9.66 -0.60 -1.39
C MET A 431 9.81 -1.29 -2.76
N GLY A 432 8.72 -1.45 -3.49
CA GLY A 432 8.72 -2.14 -4.77
C GLY A 432 9.00 -3.64 -4.64
N THR A 433 8.31 -4.29 -3.72
CA THR A 433 8.54 -5.70 -3.34
C THR A 433 7.95 -6.65 -4.37
N MET A 434 8.77 -7.35 -5.12
CA MET A 434 8.33 -8.48 -5.95
C MET A 434 7.84 -9.63 -5.04
N GLY A 435 6.73 -10.26 -5.45
CA GLY A 435 6.04 -11.27 -4.65
C GLY A 435 4.94 -10.71 -3.74
N PHE A 436 4.74 -9.39 -3.72
CA PHE A 436 3.66 -8.73 -2.97
C PHE A 436 2.26 -9.11 -3.48
N GLY A 437 2.10 -9.27 -4.81
CA GLY A 437 0.80 -9.25 -5.48
C GLY A 437 -0.19 -10.31 -5.00
N ILE A 438 0.17 -11.59 -5.06
CA ILE A 438 -0.74 -12.70 -4.73
C ILE A 438 -1.19 -12.64 -3.26
N PRO A 439 -0.29 -12.57 -2.26
CA PRO A 439 -0.71 -12.52 -0.87
C PRO A 439 -1.54 -11.26 -0.56
N ALA A 440 -1.17 -10.09 -1.10
CA ALA A 440 -1.94 -8.87 -0.92
C ALA A 440 -3.36 -8.98 -1.53
N ALA A 441 -3.52 -9.66 -2.67
CA ALA A 441 -4.83 -9.90 -3.26
C ALA A 441 -5.71 -10.81 -2.39
N ILE A 442 -5.13 -11.82 -1.73
CA ILE A 442 -5.82 -12.66 -0.76
C ILE A 442 -6.37 -11.80 0.38
N GLY A 443 -5.52 -10.97 0.99
CA GLY A 443 -5.93 -10.06 2.05
C GLY A 443 -7.00 -9.07 1.61
N ALA A 444 -6.84 -8.48 0.42
CA ALA A 444 -7.82 -7.55 -0.15
C ALA A 444 -9.18 -8.21 -0.40
N LYS A 445 -9.22 -9.46 -0.88
CA LYS A 445 -10.47 -10.19 -1.10
C LYS A 445 -11.17 -10.55 0.20
N LEU A 446 -10.41 -10.99 1.19
CA LEU A 446 -10.96 -11.30 2.52
C LEU A 446 -11.52 -10.06 3.23
N ALA A 447 -10.93 -8.91 2.99
CA ALA A 447 -11.43 -7.61 3.48
C ALA A 447 -12.68 -7.12 2.73
N ASN A 448 -12.86 -7.53 1.47
CA ASN A 448 -13.92 -7.06 0.57
C ASN A 448 -14.57 -8.25 -0.16
N PRO A 449 -15.34 -9.11 0.56
CA PRO A 449 -15.85 -10.35 0.00
C PRO A 449 -16.80 -10.14 -1.19
N ASP A 450 -17.48 -9.01 -1.28
CA ASP A 450 -18.45 -8.70 -2.33
C ASP A 450 -17.84 -8.00 -3.56
N LYS A 451 -16.55 -7.61 -3.50
CA LYS A 451 -15.88 -6.95 -4.63
C LYS A 451 -15.06 -7.93 -5.45
N GLU A 452 -14.99 -7.70 -6.76
CA GLU A 452 -13.99 -8.39 -7.59
C GLU A 452 -12.59 -7.91 -7.23
N VAL A 453 -11.66 -8.87 -7.13
CA VAL A 453 -10.23 -8.60 -6.91
C VAL A 453 -9.45 -9.24 -8.03
N VAL A 454 -8.73 -8.41 -8.76
CA VAL A 454 -7.85 -8.80 -9.86
C VAL A 454 -6.42 -8.46 -9.49
N VAL A 455 -5.51 -9.42 -9.59
CA VAL A 455 -4.09 -9.17 -9.36
C VAL A 455 -3.31 -9.35 -10.65
N PHE A 456 -2.57 -8.31 -11.04
CA PHE A 456 -1.61 -8.38 -12.14
C PHE A 456 -0.23 -8.76 -11.59
N VAL A 457 0.31 -9.85 -12.10
CA VAL A 457 1.64 -10.36 -11.73
C VAL A 457 2.48 -10.60 -12.98
N GLY A 458 3.80 -10.44 -12.88
CA GLY A 458 4.75 -10.92 -13.89
C GLY A 458 5.22 -12.34 -13.57
N ASP A 459 5.78 -13.00 -14.56
CA ASP A 459 6.34 -14.36 -14.46
C ASP A 459 7.41 -14.49 -13.37
N GLY A 460 8.25 -13.47 -13.19
CA GLY A 460 9.24 -13.45 -12.11
C GLY A 460 8.63 -13.28 -10.72
N GLY A 461 7.74 -12.29 -10.53
CA GLY A 461 7.10 -12.02 -9.24
C GLY A 461 6.17 -13.15 -8.80
N PHE A 462 5.44 -13.74 -9.75
CA PHE A 462 4.59 -14.90 -9.50
C PHE A 462 5.34 -16.05 -8.84
N GLN A 463 6.55 -16.36 -9.31
CA GLN A 463 7.35 -17.47 -8.79
C GLN A 463 7.86 -17.24 -7.35
N MET A 464 7.84 -16.00 -6.85
CA MET A 464 8.31 -15.71 -5.48
C MET A 464 7.31 -16.09 -4.40
N THR A 465 6.00 -16.04 -4.71
CA THR A 465 4.92 -16.27 -3.72
C THR A 465 3.78 -17.16 -4.24
N ASN A 466 4.02 -17.93 -5.31
CA ASN A 466 3.00 -18.83 -5.88
C ASN A 466 2.49 -19.89 -4.89
N GLN A 467 3.22 -20.22 -3.83
CA GLN A 467 2.77 -21.13 -2.78
C GLN A 467 1.50 -20.64 -2.07
N GLU A 468 1.24 -19.33 -2.07
CA GLU A 468 0.01 -18.76 -1.50
C GLU A 468 -1.25 -19.12 -2.32
N LEU A 469 -1.10 -19.63 -3.54
CA LEU A 469 -2.22 -20.18 -4.32
C LEU A 469 -2.95 -21.31 -3.58
N ALA A 470 -2.27 -22.02 -2.67
CA ALA A 470 -2.91 -23.03 -1.82
C ALA A 470 -4.03 -22.46 -0.94
N ILE A 471 -4.00 -21.17 -0.62
CA ILE A 471 -5.03 -20.49 0.18
C ILE A 471 -6.30 -20.32 -0.65
N LEU A 472 -6.18 -20.03 -1.93
CA LEU A 472 -7.31 -19.73 -2.81
C LEU A 472 -8.32 -20.88 -2.83
N ASN A 473 -7.83 -22.09 -3.00
CA ASN A 473 -8.68 -23.28 -2.97
C ASN A 473 -9.08 -23.66 -1.54
N GLY A 474 -8.13 -23.64 -0.59
CA GLY A 474 -8.36 -24.07 0.79
C GLY A 474 -9.40 -23.24 1.55
N TYR A 475 -9.46 -21.93 1.28
CA TYR A 475 -10.39 -21.00 1.91
C TYR A 475 -11.49 -20.49 0.96
N GLY A 476 -11.53 -20.95 -0.29
CA GLY A 476 -12.51 -20.52 -1.28
C GLY A 476 -12.39 -19.03 -1.64
N VAL A 477 -11.20 -18.51 -1.80
CA VAL A 477 -10.93 -17.08 -2.07
C VAL A 477 -10.93 -16.83 -3.58
N PRO A 478 -11.98 -16.23 -4.18
CA PRO A 478 -12.13 -16.12 -5.63
C PRO A 478 -11.41 -14.89 -6.21
N ILE A 479 -10.07 -14.85 -6.14
CA ILE A 479 -9.29 -13.84 -6.84
C ILE A 479 -8.94 -14.26 -8.26
N LYS A 480 -8.70 -13.26 -9.12
CA LYS A 480 -8.29 -13.43 -10.51
C LYS A 480 -6.80 -13.10 -10.62
N VAL A 481 -5.97 -14.12 -10.75
CA VAL A 481 -4.53 -13.92 -10.96
C VAL A 481 -4.27 -13.79 -12.44
N VAL A 482 -3.94 -12.59 -12.92
CA VAL A 482 -3.60 -12.30 -14.32
C VAL A 482 -2.09 -12.24 -14.44
N LEU A 483 -1.52 -13.31 -14.96
CA LEU A 483 -0.09 -13.47 -15.18
C LEU A 483 0.28 -12.88 -16.54
N ILE A 484 0.95 -11.73 -16.53
CA ILE A 484 1.51 -11.11 -17.74
C ILE A 484 2.87 -11.75 -18.01
N ASN A 485 2.88 -12.73 -18.91
CA ASN A 485 4.05 -13.54 -19.19
C ASN A 485 4.83 -13.00 -20.40
N ASN A 486 6.04 -12.50 -20.16
CA ASN A 486 7.00 -12.06 -21.18
C ASN A 486 8.33 -12.79 -21.10
N HIS A 487 8.41 -13.88 -20.35
CA HIS A 487 9.61 -14.71 -20.11
C HIS A 487 10.83 -13.88 -19.64
N SER A 488 10.60 -12.87 -18.80
CA SER A 488 11.69 -12.00 -18.34
C SER A 488 11.35 -11.19 -17.11
N LEU A 489 12.36 -10.79 -16.36
CA LEU A 489 12.28 -9.68 -15.42
C LEU A 489 12.16 -8.38 -16.24
N GLY A 490 10.95 -8.13 -16.77
CA GLY A 490 10.72 -7.20 -17.87
C GLY A 490 11.19 -5.77 -17.60
N MET A 491 11.00 -5.24 -16.38
CA MET A 491 11.49 -3.90 -16.03
C MET A 491 13.02 -3.85 -15.98
N VAL A 492 13.68 -4.87 -15.42
CA VAL A 492 15.14 -4.99 -15.39
C VAL A 492 15.69 -5.08 -16.80
N ARG A 493 15.08 -5.94 -17.66
CA ARG A 493 15.44 -6.07 -19.06
C ARG A 493 15.31 -4.74 -19.81
N GLN A 494 14.18 -4.03 -19.66
CA GLN A 494 13.96 -2.72 -20.29
C GLN A 494 15.05 -1.72 -19.92
N TRP A 495 15.48 -1.69 -18.64
CA TRP A 495 16.56 -0.80 -18.21
C TRP A 495 17.92 -1.23 -18.78
N GLN A 496 18.20 -2.52 -18.85
CA GLN A 496 19.42 -3.03 -19.48
C GLN A 496 19.48 -2.68 -20.99
N GLU A 497 18.36 -2.79 -21.68
CA GLU A 497 18.23 -2.37 -23.08
C GLU A 497 18.42 -0.86 -23.24
N SER A 498 17.81 -0.06 -22.38
CA SER A 498 17.82 1.41 -22.51
C SER A 498 19.12 2.06 -22.05
N PHE A 499 19.83 1.50 -21.04
CA PHE A 499 20.91 2.19 -20.35
C PHE A 499 22.21 1.39 -20.23
N TYR A 500 22.23 0.10 -20.61
CA TYR A 500 23.37 -0.80 -20.47
C TYR A 500 23.74 -1.52 -21.77
N GLU A 501 23.57 -0.85 -22.91
CA GLU A 501 23.95 -1.36 -24.25
C GLU A 501 23.38 -2.76 -24.56
N GLU A 502 22.11 -2.99 -24.17
CA GLU A 502 21.39 -4.25 -24.32
C GLU A 502 22.04 -5.48 -23.67
N ARG A 503 22.92 -5.29 -22.71
CA ARG A 503 23.52 -6.38 -21.95
C ARG A 503 22.50 -6.96 -20.95
N ARG A 504 21.69 -7.91 -21.40
CA ARG A 504 20.58 -8.55 -20.66
C ARG A 504 21.09 -9.62 -19.69
N SER A 505 21.86 -9.22 -18.68
CA SER A 505 22.41 -10.16 -17.69
C SER A 505 21.34 -10.64 -16.72
N GLN A 506 21.04 -11.95 -16.71
CA GLN A 506 20.14 -12.62 -15.75
C GLN A 506 18.71 -12.05 -15.69
N SER A 507 18.22 -11.44 -16.75
CA SER A 507 16.88 -10.84 -16.81
C SER A 507 15.93 -11.53 -17.80
N VAL A 508 16.39 -12.53 -18.52
CA VAL A 508 15.59 -13.35 -19.44
C VAL A 508 15.58 -14.79 -18.94
N PHE A 509 14.42 -15.41 -18.92
CA PHE A 509 14.28 -16.80 -18.50
C PHE A 509 14.49 -17.75 -19.67
N ASP A 510 15.45 -18.67 -19.54
CA ASP A 510 15.68 -19.76 -20.50
C ASP A 510 14.71 -20.94 -20.28
N ALA A 511 14.18 -21.06 -19.05
CA ALA A 511 13.20 -22.06 -18.66
C ALA A 511 12.25 -21.49 -17.60
N GLU A 512 10.99 -21.85 -17.70
CA GLU A 512 9.93 -21.49 -16.76
C GLU A 512 9.14 -22.72 -16.33
N PRO A 513 8.46 -22.67 -15.18
CA PRO A 513 7.49 -23.67 -14.80
C PRO A 513 6.36 -23.76 -15.84
N ASN A 514 5.75 -24.93 -15.99
CA ASN A 514 4.48 -25.02 -16.68
C ASN A 514 3.39 -24.48 -15.74
N PHE A 515 2.90 -23.27 -15.99
CA PHE A 515 1.95 -22.57 -15.11
C PHE A 515 0.57 -23.25 -15.10
N GLN A 516 0.18 -23.93 -16.18
CA GLN A 516 -1.04 -24.75 -16.21
C GLN A 516 -0.95 -25.90 -15.20
N LEU A 517 0.11 -26.70 -15.29
CA LEU A 517 0.30 -27.82 -14.35
C LEU A 517 0.44 -27.35 -12.89
N LEU A 518 1.04 -26.18 -12.71
CA LEU A 518 1.16 -25.58 -11.39
C LEU A 518 -0.22 -25.17 -10.84
N ALA A 519 -1.05 -24.51 -11.62
CA ALA A 519 -2.42 -24.15 -11.24
C ALA A 519 -3.26 -25.39 -10.93
N GLU A 520 -3.18 -26.42 -11.77
CA GLU A 520 -3.85 -27.72 -11.57
C GLU A 520 -3.39 -28.39 -10.26
N ALA A 521 -2.10 -28.32 -9.92
CA ALA A 521 -1.56 -28.88 -8.67
C ALA A 521 -2.16 -28.18 -7.42
N TYR A 522 -2.51 -26.89 -7.53
CA TYR A 522 -3.22 -26.14 -6.46
C TYR A 522 -4.74 -26.25 -6.57
N GLY A 523 -5.28 -26.96 -7.56
CA GLY A 523 -6.73 -27.11 -7.77
C GLY A 523 -7.40 -25.82 -8.26
N ILE A 524 -6.68 -24.98 -9.02
CA ILE A 524 -7.13 -23.70 -9.55
C ILE A 524 -7.33 -23.81 -11.06
N SER A 525 -8.40 -23.20 -11.58
CA SER A 525 -8.63 -23.13 -13.03
C SER A 525 -7.52 -22.33 -13.72
N HIS A 526 -7.02 -22.82 -14.85
CA HIS A 526 -6.04 -22.12 -15.69
C HIS A 526 -6.62 -21.78 -17.06
N TYR A 527 -6.31 -20.59 -17.54
CA TYR A 527 -6.62 -20.11 -18.90
C TYR A 527 -5.36 -19.49 -19.50
N SER A 528 -5.09 -19.77 -20.76
CA SER A 528 -3.91 -19.26 -21.47
C SER A 528 -4.36 -18.53 -22.73
N PHE A 529 -3.97 -17.26 -22.86
CA PHE A 529 -4.35 -16.38 -23.97
C PHE A 529 -3.10 -15.90 -24.71
N ASP A 530 -3.05 -16.18 -26.00
CA ASP A 530 -1.96 -15.83 -26.93
C ASP A 530 -2.44 -15.12 -28.21
N ASN A 531 -3.76 -15.02 -28.40
CA ASN A 531 -4.39 -14.51 -29.62
C ASN A 531 -5.18 -13.21 -29.33
N SER A 532 -4.71 -12.09 -29.87
CA SER A 532 -5.37 -10.79 -29.72
C SER A 532 -6.78 -10.75 -30.34
N ALA A 533 -7.04 -11.52 -31.38
CA ALA A 533 -8.34 -11.52 -32.08
C ALA A 533 -9.47 -12.16 -31.26
N THR A 534 -9.17 -13.09 -30.36
CA THR A 534 -10.16 -13.75 -29.49
C THR A 534 -10.17 -13.21 -28.06
N LEU A 535 -9.21 -12.38 -27.70
CA LEU A 535 -9.01 -11.89 -26.34
C LEU A 535 -10.29 -11.34 -25.67
N ALA A 536 -11.09 -10.59 -26.41
CA ALA A 536 -12.31 -9.98 -25.87
C ALA A 536 -13.38 -11.01 -25.47
N GLU A 537 -13.45 -12.14 -26.15
CA GLU A 537 -14.35 -13.23 -25.79
C GLU A 537 -13.75 -14.10 -24.67
N ASP A 538 -12.48 -14.46 -24.82
CA ASP A 538 -11.76 -15.35 -23.91
C ASP A 538 -11.66 -14.72 -22.49
N MET A 539 -11.42 -13.41 -22.40
CA MET A 539 -11.28 -12.70 -21.11
C MET A 539 -12.59 -12.64 -20.30
N LYS A 540 -13.74 -12.94 -20.88
CA LYS A 540 -15.01 -12.97 -20.13
C LYS A 540 -15.01 -13.97 -18.99
N VAL A 541 -14.11 -14.96 -18.98
CA VAL A 541 -13.92 -15.89 -17.86
C VAL A 541 -13.62 -15.17 -16.53
N ILE A 542 -13.11 -13.95 -16.59
CA ILE A 542 -12.79 -13.15 -15.39
C ILE A 542 -14.04 -12.85 -14.55
N LEU A 543 -15.23 -12.90 -15.15
CA LEU A 543 -16.50 -12.65 -14.47
C LEU A 543 -17.00 -13.85 -13.65
N GLU A 544 -16.38 -15.03 -13.79
CA GLU A 544 -16.76 -16.21 -13.02
C GLU A 544 -16.30 -16.07 -11.56
N ASN A 545 -17.20 -16.32 -10.61
CA ASN A 545 -16.89 -16.23 -9.17
C ASN A 545 -16.13 -17.48 -8.68
N LYS A 546 -14.89 -17.64 -9.13
CA LYS A 546 -13.97 -18.71 -8.70
C LYS A 546 -12.52 -18.23 -8.76
N PRO A 547 -11.60 -18.84 -8.00
CA PRO A 547 -10.17 -18.57 -8.15
C PRO A 547 -9.68 -19.08 -9.51
N MET A 548 -8.83 -18.28 -10.17
CA MET A 548 -8.26 -18.66 -11.47
C MET A 548 -6.90 -18.02 -11.70
N LEU A 549 -6.09 -18.69 -12.52
CA LEU A 549 -4.87 -18.18 -13.10
C LEU A 549 -5.11 -17.94 -14.60
N ILE A 550 -5.03 -16.70 -15.03
CA ILE A 550 -5.13 -16.29 -16.45
C ILE A 550 -3.74 -15.89 -16.90
N GLU A 551 -3.14 -16.70 -17.77
CA GLU A 551 -1.85 -16.44 -18.37
C GLU A 551 -2.04 -15.69 -19.69
N VAL A 552 -1.48 -14.48 -19.78
CA VAL A 552 -1.52 -13.62 -20.97
C VAL A 552 -0.11 -13.56 -21.54
N HIS A 553 0.09 -14.17 -22.71
CA HIS A 553 1.37 -14.16 -23.40
C HIS A 553 1.56 -12.86 -24.18
N ILE A 554 2.62 -12.15 -23.86
CA ILE A 554 2.96 -10.87 -24.48
C ILE A 554 4.34 -10.92 -25.13
N SER A 555 4.63 -9.93 -25.98
CA SER A 555 5.96 -9.79 -26.58
C SER A 555 7.03 -9.57 -25.54
N LYS A 556 8.17 -10.27 -25.67
CA LYS A 556 9.38 -10.01 -24.87
C LYS A 556 9.90 -8.56 -25.05
N ALA A 557 9.66 -7.97 -26.22
CA ALA A 557 10.16 -6.64 -26.56
C ALA A 557 9.25 -5.49 -26.03
N GLU A 558 8.14 -5.81 -25.36
CA GLU A 558 7.23 -4.77 -24.88
C GLU A 558 7.89 -3.92 -23.80
N HIS A 559 7.77 -2.58 -23.95
CA HIS A 559 8.30 -1.60 -23.01
C HIS A 559 7.18 -0.79 -22.38
N VAL A 560 7.40 -0.33 -21.16
CA VAL A 560 6.54 0.69 -20.51
C VAL A 560 6.92 2.06 -21.04
N VAL A 561 6.00 2.70 -21.72
CA VAL A 561 6.12 4.08 -22.19
C VAL A 561 4.82 4.85 -21.90
N PRO A 562 4.89 6.18 -21.67
CA PRO A 562 6.09 7.04 -21.62
C PRO A 562 7.00 6.72 -20.42
N MET A 563 8.26 7.15 -20.52
CA MET A 563 9.22 7.00 -19.41
C MET A 563 10.13 8.24 -19.30
N VAL A 564 10.33 8.73 -18.09
CA VAL A 564 11.38 9.68 -17.76
C VAL A 564 12.62 8.89 -17.36
N PRO A 565 13.77 9.02 -18.05
CA PRO A 565 14.99 8.33 -17.64
C PRO A 565 15.44 8.74 -16.23
N ALA A 566 16.01 7.81 -15.48
CA ALA A 566 16.46 8.08 -14.11
C ALA A 566 17.40 9.29 -14.03
N GLY A 567 17.14 10.19 -13.09
CA GLY A 567 17.93 11.41 -12.88
C GLY A 567 17.68 12.54 -13.89
N LYS A 568 16.72 12.37 -14.81
CA LYS A 568 16.29 13.40 -15.76
C LYS A 568 15.13 14.23 -15.22
N SER A 569 14.88 15.38 -15.86
CA SER A 569 13.69 16.20 -15.61
C SER A 569 12.43 15.50 -16.10
N ASN A 570 11.31 15.73 -15.42
CA ASN A 570 10.00 15.22 -15.86
C ASN A 570 9.59 15.72 -17.26
N ALA A 571 10.22 16.78 -17.78
CA ALA A 571 10.03 17.24 -19.15
C ALA A 571 10.78 16.39 -20.21
N GLU A 572 11.75 15.58 -19.78
CA GLU A 572 12.57 14.75 -20.69
C GLU A 572 11.99 13.35 -20.85
N MET A 573 10.72 13.27 -21.30
CA MET A 573 10.00 12.02 -21.47
C MET A 573 10.36 11.33 -22.79
N LEU A 574 10.54 10.02 -22.74
CA LEU A 574 10.67 9.15 -23.90
C LEU A 574 9.34 8.46 -24.21
N GLY A 575 9.06 8.16 -25.49
CA GLY A 575 7.88 7.40 -25.90
C GLY A 575 6.56 8.16 -25.84
N VAL A 576 6.56 9.48 -25.77
CA VAL A 576 5.34 10.30 -25.91
C VAL A 576 4.91 10.34 -27.37
N LYS A 577 3.62 10.15 -27.62
CA LYS A 577 3.00 10.29 -28.94
C LYS A 577 1.90 11.32 -28.89
N PHE A 578 1.91 12.22 -29.84
CA PHE A 578 0.88 13.24 -29.96
C PHE A 578 -0.15 12.84 -31.01
N ASN A 579 -1.41 13.02 -30.67
CA ASN A 579 -2.49 12.92 -31.66
C ASN A 579 -2.34 14.04 -32.68
N ALA A 580 -2.66 13.73 -33.95
CA ALA A 580 -2.55 14.66 -35.08
C ALA A 580 -3.52 15.82 -34.97
#